data_bb3fe6fe6493a5703c9b0b9486216049
#
_entry.id   bb3fe6fe6493a5703c9b0b9486216049
#
_cell.length_a   1.000
_cell.length_b   1.000
_cell.length_c   1.000
_cell.angle_alpha   90.00
_cell.angle_beta   90.00
_cell.angle_gamma   90.00
#
_symmetry.space_group_name_H-M   'P 1'
#
loop_
_entity.id
_entity.type
_entity.pdbx_description
1 polymer ?
#
loop_
_entity_poly.entity_id
_entity_poly.type
_entity_poly.pdbx_seq_one_letter_code
_entity_poly.pdbx_strand_id
1 'polypeptide(L)'
;MHSPEDHLAMNWSSDCRKIVVRIERNALERHAVSLLGRRPRQPLGFQVGMDLSRAAGRAWSNMAHCVFEELQRAPHLFEAPLIRTQFEQTLMTTLLQWQPNNLQGEEHEHKNKVLPRYVKLAEEYLQAHPEQPITAEMLANLTGVSARSLYSGFQSFLGMSPMRYLRDIRMERVRQDLLDPHKPRSVTEIATHWGFFQLGRFATEYRNRFAEAPRETILKRH
;
A
#
# COMPACT_ATOMS: atom_id res chain seq x y z
N MET A 1 2.31 -4.76 -24.00
CA MET A 1 2.48 -3.56 -23.18
C MET A 1 3.78 -2.90 -23.60
N HIS A 2 3.83 -1.59 -23.80
CA HIS A 2 4.98 -0.92 -24.39
C HIS A 2 5.42 0.23 -23.53
N SER A 3 6.72 0.35 -23.32
CA SER A 3 7.34 1.52 -22.72
C SER A 3 7.49 2.63 -23.78
N PRO A 4 7.55 3.91 -23.39
CA PRO A 4 7.77 5.02 -24.32
C PRO A 4 9.06 4.88 -25.15
N GLU A 5 9.99 4.06 -24.70
CA GLU A 5 11.30 3.81 -25.32
C GLU A 5 11.28 2.64 -26.33
N ASP A 6 10.16 1.87 -26.38
CA ASP A 6 10.04 0.73 -27.28
C ASP A 6 9.66 1.20 -28.71
N HIS A 7 10.50 0.90 -29.67
CA HIS A 7 10.18 1.09 -31.10
C HIS A 7 9.25 -0.03 -31.57
N LEU A 8 8.00 0.31 -31.83
CA LEU A 8 6.98 -0.62 -32.28
C LEU A 8 6.57 -0.35 -33.70
N ALA A 9 6.86 -1.31 -34.57
CA ALA A 9 6.24 -1.39 -35.88
C ALA A 9 4.97 -2.23 -35.78
N MET A 10 3.78 -1.60 -35.87
CA MET A 10 2.50 -2.28 -35.85
C MET A 10 1.80 -2.14 -37.18
N ASN A 11 1.50 -3.27 -37.81
CA ASN A 11 0.68 -3.31 -39.01
C ASN A 11 -0.76 -3.62 -38.62
N TRP A 12 -1.68 -2.75 -38.97
CA TRP A 12 -3.09 -2.91 -38.69
C TRP A 12 -3.90 -3.10 -39.97
N SER A 13 -4.88 -3.98 -39.98
CA SER A 13 -5.87 -4.04 -41.05
C SER A 13 -6.78 -2.81 -40.97
N SER A 14 -7.40 -2.45 -42.11
CA SER A 14 -8.27 -1.27 -42.23
C SER A 14 -9.52 -1.34 -41.38
N ASP A 15 -9.93 -2.54 -40.94
CA ASP A 15 -11.09 -2.83 -40.09
C ASP A 15 -10.73 -3.09 -38.62
N CYS A 16 -9.46 -2.91 -38.24
CA CYS A 16 -8.99 -3.16 -36.88
C CYS A 16 -9.64 -2.20 -35.87
N ARG A 17 -10.36 -2.75 -34.88
CA ARG A 17 -10.86 -2.01 -33.71
C ARG A 17 -9.96 -2.31 -32.53
N LYS A 18 -9.52 -1.25 -31.85
CA LYS A 18 -8.64 -1.39 -30.68
C LYS A 18 -9.03 -0.41 -29.57
N ILE A 19 -8.84 -0.84 -28.35
CA ILE A 19 -8.86 0.02 -27.16
C ILE A 19 -7.41 0.28 -26.76
N VAL A 20 -7.04 1.53 -26.57
CA VAL A 20 -5.73 1.93 -26.09
C VAL A 20 -5.88 2.46 -24.67
N VAL A 21 -5.30 1.75 -23.71
CA VAL A 21 -5.24 2.21 -22.31
C VAL A 21 -3.86 2.83 -22.09
N ARG A 22 -3.84 4.13 -21.78
CA ARG A 22 -2.62 4.88 -21.47
C ARG A 22 -2.55 5.11 -19.97
N ILE A 23 -1.50 4.60 -19.33
CA ILE A 23 -1.22 4.80 -17.92
C ILE A 23 0.10 5.56 -17.81
N GLU A 24 0.09 6.69 -17.10
CA GLU A 24 1.33 7.44 -16.86
C GLU A 24 2.29 6.63 -15.98
N ARG A 25 3.57 6.54 -16.40
CA ARG A 25 4.62 5.81 -15.67
C ARG A 25 4.69 6.25 -14.21
N ASN A 26 4.74 7.54 -13.96
CA ASN A 26 4.82 8.08 -12.60
C ASN A 26 3.59 7.73 -11.72
N ALA A 27 2.40 7.67 -12.31
CA ALA A 27 1.20 7.25 -11.59
C ALA A 27 1.27 5.77 -11.20
N LEU A 28 1.69 4.92 -12.13
CA LEU A 28 1.83 3.49 -11.92
C LEU A 28 2.94 3.16 -10.92
N GLU A 29 4.08 3.86 -10.97
CA GLU A 29 5.18 3.70 -10.02
C GLU A 29 4.78 4.16 -8.60
N ARG A 30 4.08 5.29 -8.46
CA ARG A 30 3.53 5.72 -7.15
C ARG A 30 2.55 4.69 -6.61
N HIS A 31 1.70 4.13 -7.46
CA HIS A 31 0.75 3.10 -7.06
C HIS A 31 1.46 1.81 -6.62
N ALA A 32 2.51 1.39 -7.35
CA ALA A 32 3.36 0.27 -6.98
C ALA A 32 4.05 0.48 -5.62
N VAL A 33 4.58 1.70 -5.36
CA VAL A 33 5.15 2.07 -4.05
C VAL A 33 4.12 1.96 -2.94
N SER A 34 2.87 2.39 -3.19
CA SER A 34 1.78 2.29 -2.22
C SER A 34 1.43 0.83 -1.89
N LEU A 35 1.41 -0.06 -2.90
CA LEU A 35 1.14 -1.49 -2.71
C LEU A 35 2.29 -2.23 -2.02
N LEU A 36 3.54 -1.90 -2.37
CA LEU A 36 4.73 -2.56 -1.84
C LEU A 36 5.17 -2.00 -0.48
N GLY A 37 4.69 -0.82 -0.09
CA GLY A 37 5.16 -0.09 1.09
C GLY A 37 6.60 0.45 0.98
N ARG A 38 7.24 0.33 -0.18
CA ARG A 38 8.63 0.76 -0.44
C ARG A 38 8.84 1.10 -1.92
N ARG A 39 9.92 1.82 -2.20
CA ARG A 39 10.32 2.05 -3.60
C ARG A 39 10.90 0.76 -4.20
N PRO A 40 10.53 0.41 -5.45
CA PRO A 40 11.19 -0.64 -6.21
C PRO A 40 12.71 -0.38 -6.33
N ARG A 41 13.50 -1.46 -6.36
CA ARG A 41 14.96 -1.36 -6.56
C ARG A 41 15.35 -0.99 -7.99
N GLN A 42 14.49 -1.34 -8.93
CA GLN A 42 14.67 -1.09 -10.36
C GLN A 42 13.42 -0.39 -10.92
N PRO A 43 13.55 0.37 -12.01
CA PRO A 43 12.39 0.92 -12.71
C PRO A 43 11.41 -0.18 -13.09
N LEU A 44 10.12 0.11 -12.98
CA LEU A 44 9.07 -0.86 -13.32
C LEU A 44 9.14 -1.24 -14.80
N GLY A 45 9.30 -2.53 -15.07
CA GLY A 45 9.32 -3.13 -16.38
C GLY A 45 8.34 -4.28 -16.49
N PHE A 46 7.62 -4.37 -17.61
CA PHE A 46 6.66 -5.43 -17.89
C PHE A 46 7.10 -6.27 -19.09
N GLN A 47 6.66 -7.53 -19.12
CA GLN A 47 6.70 -8.30 -20.36
C GLN A 47 5.76 -7.66 -21.39
N VAL A 48 6.23 -7.58 -22.64
CA VAL A 48 5.56 -6.85 -23.73
C VAL A 48 4.18 -7.43 -24.05
N GLY A 49 4.03 -8.75 -24.13
CA GLY A 49 2.78 -9.42 -24.46
C GLY A 49 1.91 -9.70 -23.24
N MET A 50 0.60 -9.42 -23.32
CA MET A 50 -0.38 -9.90 -22.35
C MET A 50 -1.14 -11.08 -22.98
N ASP A 51 -1.07 -12.24 -22.34
CA ASP A 51 -1.78 -13.44 -22.81
C ASP A 51 -3.25 -13.36 -22.38
N LEU A 52 -4.10 -12.96 -23.34
CA LEU A 52 -5.54 -12.87 -23.13
C LEU A 52 -6.25 -14.25 -23.13
N SER A 53 -5.54 -15.34 -23.44
CA SER A 53 -6.08 -16.70 -23.31
C SER A 53 -6.16 -17.14 -21.84
N ARG A 54 -5.32 -16.56 -20.98
CA ARG A 54 -5.30 -16.82 -19.52
C ARG A 54 -6.38 -16.02 -18.80
N ALA A 55 -6.88 -16.58 -17.69
CA ALA A 55 -7.93 -15.97 -16.89
C ALA A 55 -7.59 -14.54 -16.44
N ALA A 56 -6.35 -14.30 -16.01
CA ALA A 56 -5.88 -13.00 -15.55
C ALA A 56 -5.86 -11.93 -16.66
N GLY A 57 -5.33 -12.28 -17.84
CA GLY A 57 -5.30 -11.36 -18.99
C GLY A 57 -6.71 -11.04 -19.49
N ARG A 58 -7.59 -12.06 -19.56
CA ARG A 58 -9.01 -11.86 -19.91
C ARG A 58 -9.73 -10.96 -18.91
N ALA A 59 -9.51 -11.17 -17.60
CA ALA A 59 -10.14 -10.37 -16.56
C ALA A 59 -9.72 -8.90 -16.66
N TRP A 60 -8.42 -8.62 -16.89
CA TRP A 60 -7.94 -7.27 -17.09
C TRP A 60 -8.54 -6.63 -18.35
N SER A 61 -8.55 -7.37 -19.46
CA SER A 61 -9.15 -6.90 -20.72
C SER A 61 -10.63 -6.59 -20.57
N ASN A 62 -11.40 -7.46 -19.93
CA ASN A 62 -12.83 -7.24 -19.67
C ASN A 62 -13.07 -5.99 -18.79
N MET A 63 -12.24 -5.77 -17.79
CA MET A 63 -12.30 -4.57 -16.95
C MET A 63 -12.03 -3.30 -17.77
N ALA A 64 -11.01 -3.31 -18.63
CA ALA A 64 -10.70 -2.19 -19.51
C ALA A 64 -11.86 -1.93 -20.50
N HIS A 65 -12.49 -2.97 -21.04
CA HIS A 65 -13.68 -2.84 -21.89
C HIS A 65 -14.87 -2.25 -21.12
N CYS A 66 -15.13 -2.75 -19.90
CA CYS A 66 -16.19 -2.21 -19.06
C CYS A 66 -16.02 -0.71 -18.80
N VAL A 67 -14.79 -0.29 -18.42
CA VAL A 67 -14.51 1.14 -18.22
C VAL A 67 -14.70 1.92 -19.52
N PHE A 68 -14.26 1.40 -20.65
CA PHE A 68 -14.43 2.06 -21.93
C PHE A 68 -15.91 2.20 -22.30
N GLU A 69 -16.73 1.16 -22.13
CA GLU A 69 -18.17 1.21 -22.38
C GLU A 69 -18.88 2.20 -21.47
N GLU A 70 -18.56 2.23 -20.17
CA GLU A 70 -19.17 3.17 -19.23
C GLU A 70 -18.75 4.62 -19.54
N LEU A 71 -17.53 4.87 -19.97
CA LEU A 71 -17.09 6.19 -20.46
C LEU A 71 -17.91 6.66 -21.67
N GLN A 72 -18.37 5.73 -22.53
CA GLN A 72 -19.22 6.07 -23.69
C GLN A 72 -20.68 6.31 -23.27
N ARG A 73 -21.21 5.51 -22.33
CA ARG A 73 -22.61 5.56 -21.91
C ARG A 73 -22.92 6.66 -20.89
N ALA A 74 -22.01 6.84 -19.92
CA ALA A 74 -22.25 7.72 -18.79
C ALA A 74 -20.96 8.49 -18.40
N PRO A 75 -20.41 9.34 -19.28
CA PRO A 75 -19.15 10.07 -19.02
C PRO A 75 -19.18 10.90 -17.73
N HIS A 76 -20.34 11.41 -17.34
CA HIS A 76 -20.52 12.20 -16.11
C HIS A 76 -20.15 11.43 -14.82
N LEU A 77 -20.18 10.09 -14.81
CA LEU A 77 -19.75 9.30 -13.65
C LEU A 77 -18.26 9.48 -13.38
N PHE A 78 -17.46 9.71 -14.42
CA PHE A 78 -16.01 9.88 -14.30
C PHE A 78 -15.60 11.34 -14.03
N GLU A 79 -16.55 12.28 -14.01
CA GLU A 79 -16.33 13.65 -13.52
C GLU A 79 -16.14 13.65 -11.99
N ALA A 80 -16.74 12.67 -11.28
CA ALA A 80 -16.53 12.48 -9.86
C ALA A 80 -15.10 11.95 -9.59
N PRO A 81 -14.22 12.74 -8.91
CA PRO A 81 -12.81 12.35 -8.74
C PRO A 81 -12.62 11.04 -8.01
N LEU A 82 -13.50 10.72 -7.06
CA LEU A 82 -13.44 9.48 -6.28
C LEU A 82 -13.69 8.25 -7.16
N ILE A 83 -14.72 8.30 -8.01
CA ILE A 83 -15.07 7.19 -8.91
C ILE A 83 -13.93 6.95 -9.90
N ARG A 84 -13.45 8.00 -10.55
CA ARG A 84 -12.33 7.93 -11.47
C ARG A 84 -11.10 7.31 -10.82
N THR A 85 -10.72 7.80 -9.63
CA THR A 85 -9.55 7.29 -8.90
C THR A 85 -9.70 5.80 -8.56
N GLN A 86 -10.88 5.32 -8.19
CA GLN A 86 -11.11 3.91 -7.88
C GLN A 86 -10.93 3.02 -9.12
N PHE A 87 -11.45 3.41 -10.27
CA PHE A 87 -11.25 2.67 -11.53
C PHE A 87 -9.77 2.66 -11.94
N GLU A 88 -9.10 3.81 -11.88
CA GLU A 88 -7.66 3.92 -12.17
C GLU A 88 -6.82 3.02 -11.26
N GLN A 89 -7.07 3.06 -9.95
CA GLN A 89 -6.37 2.23 -8.97
C GLN A 89 -6.63 0.73 -9.19
N THR A 90 -7.87 0.35 -9.51
CA THR A 90 -8.22 -1.04 -9.78
C THR A 90 -7.52 -1.57 -11.03
N LEU A 91 -7.51 -0.81 -12.12
CA LEU A 91 -6.80 -1.18 -13.35
C LEU A 91 -5.28 -1.28 -13.12
N MET A 92 -4.68 -0.35 -12.37
CA MET A 92 -3.27 -0.37 -12.03
C MET A 92 -2.90 -1.54 -11.12
N THR A 93 -3.70 -1.80 -10.07
CA THR A 93 -3.47 -2.91 -9.13
C THR A 93 -3.50 -4.25 -9.85
N THR A 94 -4.54 -4.49 -10.64
CA THR A 94 -4.70 -5.75 -11.36
C THR A 94 -3.63 -5.94 -12.43
N LEU A 95 -3.19 -4.85 -13.08
CA LEU A 95 -2.07 -4.88 -14.01
C LEU A 95 -0.76 -5.29 -13.32
N LEU A 96 -0.43 -4.67 -12.20
CA LEU A 96 0.78 -4.97 -11.42
C LEU A 96 0.79 -6.40 -10.87
N GLN A 97 -0.37 -6.93 -10.49
CA GLN A 97 -0.47 -8.28 -9.95
C GLN A 97 -0.47 -9.37 -11.02
N TRP A 98 -1.07 -9.14 -12.18
CA TRP A 98 -1.34 -10.20 -13.16
C TRP A 98 -0.45 -10.16 -14.38
N GLN A 99 -0.02 -8.97 -14.85
CA GLN A 99 0.94 -8.89 -15.93
C GLN A 99 2.35 -9.16 -15.41
N PRO A 100 3.09 -10.14 -15.98
CA PRO A 100 4.46 -10.41 -15.58
C PRO A 100 5.33 -9.13 -15.63
N ASN A 101 5.97 -8.84 -14.51
CA ASN A 101 6.80 -7.67 -14.32
C ASN A 101 7.92 -7.96 -13.32
N ASN A 102 8.92 -7.07 -13.26
CA ASN A 102 10.08 -7.23 -12.39
C ASN A 102 9.78 -7.10 -10.89
N LEU A 103 8.63 -6.52 -10.51
CA LEU A 103 8.26 -6.40 -9.08
C LEU A 103 7.78 -7.73 -8.48
N GLN A 104 7.17 -8.62 -9.30
CA GLN A 104 6.69 -9.92 -8.84
C GLN A 104 7.84 -10.81 -8.35
N GLY A 105 9.03 -10.69 -8.96
CA GLY A 105 10.25 -11.33 -8.46
C GLY A 105 10.67 -10.79 -7.09
N GLU A 106 10.59 -9.48 -6.91
CA GLU A 106 10.88 -8.82 -5.63
C GLU A 106 9.88 -9.18 -4.52
N GLU A 107 8.60 -9.37 -4.86
CA GLU A 107 7.58 -9.85 -3.91
C GLU A 107 7.81 -11.31 -3.49
N HIS A 108 8.20 -12.17 -4.44
CA HIS A 108 8.48 -13.58 -4.15
C HIS A 108 9.75 -13.75 -3.32
N GLU A 109 10.78 -12.94 -3.57
CA GLU A 109 11.97 -12.91 -2.71
C GLU A 109 11.65 -12.45 -1.28
N HIS A 110 10.68 -11.55 -1.09
CA HIS A 110 10.26 -11.11 0.24
C HIS A 110 9.34 -12.12 0.92
N LYS A 111 8.39 -12.72 0.20
CA LYS A 111 7.49 -13.76 0.75
C LYS A 111 8.23 -15.08 1.07
N ASN A 112 9.32 -15.40 0.35
CA ASN A 112 10.14 -16.59 0.59
C ASN A 112 11.36 -16.36 1.50
N LYS A 113 11.69 -15.11 1.85
CA LYS A 113 12.65 -14.87 2.92
C LYS A 113 11.99 -15.22 4.25
N VAL A 114 12.29 -16.40 4.76
CA VAL A 114 11.98 -16.76 6.15
C VAL A 114 12.46 -15.58 7.02
N LEU A 115 11.53 -14.92 7.69
CA LEU A 115 11.86 -13.83 8.59
C LEU A 115 12.92 -14.30 9.58
N PRO A 116 14.07 -13.63 9.70
CA PRO A 116 15.05 -14.01 10.70
C PRO A 116 14.40 -14.07 12.08
N ARG A 117 14.75 -15.07 12.87
CA ARG A 117 14.14 -15.30 14.19
C ARG A 117 14.09 -14.01 15.05
N TYR A 118 15.16 -13.22 15.00
CA TYR A 118 15.22 -11.97 15.76
C TYR A 118 14.23 -10.89 15.27
N VAL A 119 13.97 -10.81 13.95
CA VAL A 119 12.97 -9.87 13.38
C VAL A 119 11.57 -10.32 13.77
N LYS A 120 11.29 -11.62 13.63
CA LYS A 120 9.99 -12.21 13.98
C LYS A 120 9.69 -12.03 15.48
N LEU A 121 10.68 -12.30 16.34
CA LEU A 121 10.53 -12.15 17.78
C LEU A 121 10.24 -10.68 18.18
N ALA A 122 10.96 -9.72 17.56
CA ALA A 122 10.72 -8.31 17.80
C ALA A 122 9.34 -7.87 17.28
N GLU A 123 8.93 -8.34 16.11
CA GLU A 123 7.61 -8.07 15.54
C GLU A 123 6.48 -8.59 16.44
N GLU A 124 6.55 -9.85 16.87
CA GLU A 124 5.60 -10.47 17.78
C GLU A 124 5.50 -9.70 19.11
N TYR A 125 6.64 -9.27 19.65
CA TYR A 125 6.68 -8.48 20.87
C TYR A 125 6.02 -7.11 20.71
N LEU A 126 6.30 -6.41 19.61
CA LEU A 126 5.70 -5.11 19.29
C LEU A 126 4.17 -5.21 19.09
N GLN A 127 3.70 -6.31 18.51
CA GLN A 127 2.26 -6.57 18.34
C GLN A 127 1.56 -6.91 19.64
N ALA A 128 2.24 -7.64 20.53
CA ALA A 128 1.68 -8.08 21.81
C ALA A 128 1.65 -6.96 22.86
N HIS A 129 2.58 -6.00 22.82
CA HIS A 129 2.78 -5.00 23.86
C HIS A 129 2.89 -3.56 23.32
N PRO A 130 2.01 -3.11 22.40
CA PRO A 130 2.17 -1.82 21.74
C PRO A 130 1.99 -0.62 22.70
N GLU A 131 1.33 -0.80 23.84
CA GLU A 131 1.11 0.23 24.88
C GLU A 131 2.37 0.51 25.71
N GLN A 132 3.32 -0.42 25.76
CA GLN A 132 4.50 -0.30 26.60
C GLN A 132 5.52 0.72 26.06
N PRO A 133 6.32 1.36 26.92
CA PRO A 133 7.38 2.29 26.51
C PRO A 133 8.58 1.53 25.92
N ILE A 134 8.40 0.97 24.72
CA ILE A 134 9.41 0.15 24.06
C ILE A 134 10.48 1.04 23.42
N THR A 135 11.75 0.67 23.66
CA THR A 135 12.91 1.29 23.02
C THR A 135 13.63 0.32 22.09
N ALA A 136 14.44 0.87 21.18
CA ALA A 136 15.26 0.05 20.28
C ALA A 136 16.26 -0.84 21.04
N GLU A 137 16.76 -0.36 22.18
CA GLU A 137 17.68 -1.10 23.05
C GLU A 137 16.99 -2.28 23.72
N MET A 138 15.75 -2.09 24.22
CA MET A 138 14.96 -3.18 24.77
C MET A 138 14.73 -4.29 23.74
N LEU A 139 14.38 -3.92 22.51
CA LEU A 139 14.19 -4.89 21.43
C LEU A 139 15.49 -5.60 21.03
N ALA A 140 16.61 -4.87 21.00
CA ALA A 140 17.92 -5.44 20.72
C ALA A 140 18.29 -6.47 21.80
N ASN A 141 18.10 -6.14 23.07
CA ASN A 141 18.33 -7.05 24.19
C ASN A 141 17.41 -8.28 24.15
N LEU A 142 16.12 -8.08 23.88
CA LEU A 142 15.14 -9.17 23.76
C LEU A 142 15.52 -10.15 22.65
N THR A 143 16.02 -9.63 21.54
CA THR A 143 16.31 -10.42 20.34
C THR A 143 17.74 -10.96 20.29
N GLY A 144 18.62 -10.52 21.20
CA GLY A 144 20.02 -10.93 21.26
C GLY A 144 20.90 -10.43 20.11
N VAL A 145 20.47 -9.34 19.43
CA VAL A 145 21.24 -8.73 18.33
C VAL A 145 21.51 -7.26 18.62
N SER A 146 22.50 -6.66 17.92
CA SER A 146 22.71 -5.23 18.03
C SER A 146 21.54 -4.40 17.49
N ALA A 147 21.32 -3.20 18.01
CA ALA A 147 20.31 -2.28 17.50
C ALA A 147 20.50 -2.03 15.99
N ARG A 148 21.72 -1.92 15.49
CA ARG A 148 22.03 -1.79 14.06
C ARG A 148 21.53 -2.98 13.25
N SER A 149 21.77 -4.21 13.73
CA SER A 149 21.29 -5.42 13.07
C SER A 149 19.77 -5.51 13.07
N LEU A 150 19.13 -5.12 14.19
CA LEU A 150 17.68 -5.06 14.30
C LEU A 150 17.07 -4.07 13.29
N TYR A 151 17.61 -2.84 13.21
CA TYR A 151 17.16 -1.84 12.24
C TYR A 151 17.36 -2.31 10.79
N SER A 152 18.53 -2.87 10.48
CA SER A 152 18.82 -3.42 9.15
C SER A 152 17.87 -4.56 8.79
N GLY A 153 17.58 -5.46 9.73
CA GLY A 153 16.63 -6.55 9.54
C GLY A 153 15.21 -6.04 9.27
N PHE A 154 14.71 -5.15 10.13
CA PHE A 154 13.38 -4.56 9.93
C PHE A 154 13.29 -3.84 8.58
N GLN A 155 14.30 -3.03 8.23
CA GLN A 155 14.32 -2.34 6.93
C GLN A 155 14.34 -3.32 5.76
N SER A 156 15.12 -4.41 5.85
CA SER A 156 15.28 -5.40 4.77
C SER A 156 14.08 -6.32 4.61
N PHE A 157 13.37 -6.64 5.71
CA PHE A 157 12.29 -7.65 5.72
C PHE A 157 10.89 -7.03 5.83
N LEU A 158 10.75 -5.89 6.53
CA LEU A 158 9.47 -5.21 6.76
C LEU A 158 9.39 -3.84 6.08
N GLY A 159 10.47 -3.38 5.43
CA GLY A 159 10.50 -2.12 4.68
C GLY A 159 10.53 -0.85 5.53
N MET A 160 10.60 -0.98 6.87
CA MET A 160 10.57 0.15 7.80
C MET A 160 11.40 -0.11 9.05
N SER A 161 11.62 0.92 9.88
CA SER A 161 12.30 0.74 11.17
C SER A 161 11.38 0.12 12.23
N PRO A 162 11.93 -0.55 13.28
CA PRO A 162 11.13 -1.11 14.38
C PRO A 162 10.23 -0.07 15.06
N MET A 163 10.76 1.12 15.30
CA MET A 163 10.02 2.20 15.95
C MET A 163 8.92 2.79 15.05
N ARG A 164 9.11 2.78 13.73
CA ARG A 164 8.06 3.13 12.78
C ARG A 164 6.96 2.08 12.77
N TYR A 165 7.32 0.81 12.80
CA TYR A 165 6.39 -0.31 12.90
C TYR A 165 5.52 -0.21 14.16
N LEU A 166 6.13 0.02 15.34
CA LEU A 166 5.41 0.26 16.58
C LEU A 166 4.45 1.46 16.48
N ARG A 167 4.92 2.56 15.88
CA ARG A 167 4.09 3.76 15.71
C ARG A 167 2.88 3.49 14.83
N ASP A 168 3.04 2.68 13.79
CA ASP A 168 1.96 2.32 12.89
C ASP A 168 0.91 1.41 13.58
N ILE A 169 1.35 0.46 14.40
CA ILE A 169 0.45 -0.35 15.25
C ILE A 169 -0.34 0.55 16.21
N ARG A 170 0.34 1.43 16.92
CA ARG A 170 -0.29 2.36 17.87
C ARG A 170 -1.32 3.25 17.20
N MET A 171 -1.06 3.71 15.99
CA MET A 171 -1.98 4.54 15.22
C MET A 171 -3.28 3.77 14.88
N GLU A 172 -3.17 2.49 14.52
CA GLU A 172 -4.33 1.62 14.31
C GLU A 172 -5.12 1.39 15.62
N ARG A 173 -4.43 1.18 16.73
CA ARG A 173 -5.07 1.01 18.05
C ARG A 173 -5.81 2.27 18.48
N VAL A 174 -5.21 3.45 18.27
CA VAL A 174 -5.92 4.73 18.50
C VAL A 174 -7.21 4.78 17.69
N ARG A 175 -7.19 4.41 16.41
CA ARG A 175 -8.40 4.41 15.59
C ARG A 175 -9.46 3.45 16.12
N GLN A 176 -9.06 2.25 16.52
CA GLN A 176 -9.96 1.27 17.12
C GLN A 176 -10.62 1.82 18.39
N ASP A 177 -9.82 2.40 19.30
CA ASP A 177 -10.33 3.00 20.54
C ASP A 177 -11.19 4.25 20.30
N LEU A 178 -10.88 5.04 19.26
CA LEU A 178 -11.72 6.17 18.86
C LEU A 178 -13.09 5.72 18.32
N LEU A 179 -13.22 4.55 17.75
CA LEU A 179 -14.47 3.97 17.25
C LEU A 179 -15.24 3.21 18.33
N ASP A 180 -14.57 2.75 19.39
CA ASP A 180 -15.18 1.94 20.46
C ASP A 180 -16.05 2.81 21.38
N PRO A 181 -17.37 2.58 21.49
CA PRO A 181 -18.27 3.34 22.37
C PRO A 181 -17.96 3.16 23.86
N HIS A 182 -17.26 2.10 24.26
CA HIS A 182 -16.90 1.82 25.66
C HIS A 182 -15.61 2.51 26.12
N LYS A 183 -14.88 3.15 25.22
CA LYS A 183 -13.65 3.89 25.50
C LYS A 183 -13.92 5.37 25.84
N PRO A 184 -12.99 6.08 26.51
CA PRO A 184 -13.11 7.51 26.78
C PRO A 184 -13.44 8.31 25.52
N ARG A 185 -14.25 9.36 25.65
CA ARG A 185 -14.59 10.29 24.53
C ARG A 185 -13.54 11.37 24.29
N SER A 186 -12.35 11.24 24.89
CA SER A 186 -11.25 12.19 24.77
C SER A 186 -10.22 11.70 23.78
N VAL A 187 -10.08 12.39 22.64
CA VAL A 187 -9.02 12.14 21.65
C VAL A 187 -7.64 12.26 22.31
N THR A 188 -7.45 13.23 23.21
CA THR A 188 -6.20 13.45 23.92
C THR A 188 -5.84 12.27 24.80
N GLU A 189 -6.79 11.78 25.57
CA GLU A 189 -6.59 10.64 26.47
C GLU A 189 -6.24 9.38 25.71
N ILE A 190 -6.98 9.05 24.66
CA ILE A 190 -6.71 7.89 23.81
C ILE A 190 -5.34 8.03 23.13
N ALA A 191 -5.02 9.18 22.55
CA ALA A 191 -3.74 9.38 21.89
C ALA A 191 -2.56 9.26 22.86
N THR A 192 -2.69 9.84 24.06
CA THR A 192 -1.63 9.78 25.11
C THR A 192 -1.44 8.38 25.64
N HIS A 193 -2.53 7.62 25.85
CA HIS A 193 -2.48 6.21 26.23
C HIS A 193 -1.61 5.38 25.26
N TRP A 194 -1.71 5.66 23.97
CA TRP A 194 -0.93 4.98 22.93
C TRP A 194 0.42 5.65 22.65
N GLY A 195 0.88 6.59 23.50
CA GLY A 195 2.21 7.20 23.44
C GLY A 195 2.35 8.35 22.42
N PHE A 196 1.24 8.97 22.02
CA PHE A 196 1.26 10.18 21.18
C PHE A 196 1.16 11.44 22.03
N PHE A 197 2.29 11.94 22.50
CA PHE A 197 2.33 13.13 23.36
C PHE A 197 2.31 14.46 22.58
N GLN A 198 2.74 14.44 21.30
CA GLN A 198 2.71 15.62 20.41
C GLN A 198 1.41 15.61 19.61
N LEU A 199 0.33 16.12 20.20
CA LEU A 199 -1.03 15.99 19.66
C LEU A 199 -1.21 16.66 18.28
N GLY A 200 -0.54 17.77 18.00
CA GLY A 200 -0.60 18.44 16.69
C GLY A 200 0.01 17.57 15.58
N ARG A 201 1.18 16.98 15.84
CA ARG A 201 1.83 16.04 14.91
C ARG A 201 1.01 14.77 14.74
N PHE A 202 0.48 14.24 15.83
CA PHE A 202 -0.42 13.09 15.80
C PHE A 202 -1.65 13.35 14.92
N ALA A 203 -2.36 14.48 15.10
CA ALA A 203 -3.54 14.81 14.33
C ALA A 203 -3.26 14.92 12.82
N THR A 204 -2.10 15.48 12.46
CA THR A 204 -1.65 15.56 11.06
C THR A 204 -1.36 14.16 10.48
N GLU A 205 -0.63 13.33 11.20
CA GLU A 205 -0.32 11.96 10.77
C GLU A 205 -1.59 11.08 10.67
N TYR A 206 -2.50 11.23 11.63
CA TYR A 206 -3.79 10.54 11.63
C TYR A 206 -4.61 10.89 10.39
N ARG A 207 -4.74 12.19 10.09
CA ARG A 207 -5.46 12.66 8.90
C ARG A 207 -4.81 12.15 7.61
N ASN A 208 -3.49 12.16 7.51
CA ASN A 208 -2.76 11.66 6.34
C ASN A 208 -2.97 10.16 6.12
N ARG A 209 -3.16 9.38 7.21
CA ARG A 209 -3.34 7.93 7.14
C ARG A 209 -4.78 7.53 6.89
N PHE A 210 -5.74 8.17 7.53
CA PHE A 210 -7.15 7.74 7.55
C PHE A 210 -8.08 8.68 6.76
N ALA A 211 -7.54 9.74 6.16
CA ALA A 211 -8.28 10.76 5.41
C ALA A 211 -9.37 11.49 6.23
N GLU A 212 -9.31 11.41 7.57
CA GLU A 212 -10.24 12.07 8.49
C GLU A 212 -9.50 12.52 9.76
N ALA A 213 -10.03 13.53 10.45
CA ALA A 213 -9.47 13.96 11.73
C ALA A 213 -9.90 13.02 12.87
N PRO A 214 -9.06 12.87 13.95
CA PRO A 214 -9.43 12.04 15.11
C PRO A 214 -10.77 12.41 15.74
N ARG A 215 -11.13 13.71 15.73
CA ARG A 215 -12.44 14.19 16.20
C ARG A 215 -13.61 13.74 15.32
N GLU A 216 -13.39 13.63 14.03
CA GLU A 216 -14.41 13.13 13.10
C GLU A 216 -14.64 11.63 13.30
N THR A 217 -13.56 10.88 13.55
CA THR A 217 -13.66 9.46 13.84
C THR A 217 -14.45 9.20 15.13
N ILE A 218 -14.20 9.94 16.22
CA ILE A 218 -14.89 9.72 17.49
C ILE A 218 -16.39 10.06 17.41
N LEU A 219 -16.80 10.96 16.51
CA LEU A 219 -18.20 11.28 16.27
C LEU A 219 -18.98 10.19 15.52
N LYS A 220 -18.28 9.25 14.89
CA LYS A 220 -18.87 8.09 14.19
C LYS A 220 -19.17 6.91 15.09
N ARG A 221 -18.96 7.02 16.39
CA ARG A 221 -19.34 5.99 17.37
C ARG A 221 -20.86 5.80 17.35
N HIS A 222 -21.27 4.60 17.08
CA HIS A 222 -22.67 4.18 17.13
C HIS A 222 -22.94 3.33 18.36
#